data_4cfcae5e9f63cad261c0490c47dcfc88
#
_entry.id   4cfcae5e9f63cad261c0490c47dcfc88
#
_cell.length_a   1.000
_cell.length_b   1.000
_cell.length_c   1.000
_cell.angle_alpha   90.00
_cell.angle_beta   90.00
_cell.angle_gamma   90.00
#
_symmetry.space_group_name_H-M   'P 1'
#
loop_
_entity.id
_entity.type
_entity.pdbx_description
1 polymer ?
#
loop_
_entity_poly.entity_id
_entity_poly.type
_entity_poly.pdbx_seq_one_letter_code
_entity_poly.pdbx_strand_id
1 'polypeptide(L)'
;LGSVFSMQAGKNIKASLLSDIQTENTPYPCFGGNGVRGFVAKPNASGDFPIIGRQGALCGNVRRASGDFYATEHAVIVSCFLNADIAWACLFLSALNLNQYATATAQPGLAVSKISEVLIPIPPLAEQHRIVGRFVMLEPLVTNQ
;
A
#
# COMPACT_ATOMS: atom_id res chain seq x y z
N LEU A 1 8.31 9.37 -8.09
CA LEU A 1 8.24 8.43 -6.95
C LEU A 1 9.47 7.52 -6.89
N GLY A 2 9.94 7.03 -8.02
CA GLY A 2 11.02 6.04 -8.09
C GLY A 2 12.37 6.49 -7.54
N SER A 3 12.61 7.80 -7.39
CA SER A 3 13.84 8.31 -6.76
C SER A 3 13.80 8.26 -5.23
N VAL A 4 12.61 8.16 -4.65
CA VAL A 4 12.38 8.23 -3.19
C VAL A 4 11.94 6.89 -2.65
N PHE A 5 11.13 6.16 -3.41
CA PHE A 5 10.56 4.90 -3.02
C PHE A 5 11.01 3.77 -3.94
N SER A 6 11.37 2.65 -3.36
CA SER A 6 11.42 1.37 -4.06
C SER A 6 10.00 0.79 -4.08
N MET A 7 9.56 0.35 -5.24
CA MET A 7 8.22 -0.21 -5.43
C MET A 7 8.35 -1.59 -6.05
N GLN A 8 8.01 -2.62 -5.30
CA GLN A 8 8.18 -4.00 -5.72
C GLN A 8 6.88 -4.80 -5.53
N ALA A 9 6.37 -5.37 -6.62
CA ALA A 9 5.24 -6.27 -6.56
C ALA A 9 5.60 -7.56 -5.81
N GLY A 10 4.63 -8.11 -5.10
CA GLY A 10 4.78 -9.40 -4.44
C GLY A 10 4.72 -10.57 -5.41
N LYS A 11 4.36 -11.73 -4.90
CA LYS A 11 4.37 -12.99 -5.65
C LYS A 11 2.99 -13.64 -5.66
N ASN A 12 2.67 -14.31 -6.75
CA ASN A 12 1.44 -15.08 -6.86
C ASN A 12 1.36 -16.14 -5.76
N ILE A 13 0.14 -16.37 -5.28
CA ILE A 13 -0.16 -17.45 -4.34
C ILE A 13 -1.39 -18.21 -4.82
N LYS A 14 -1.37 -19.54 -4.63
CA LYS A 14 -2.50 -20.38 -4.97
C LYS A 14 -3.69 -20.07 -4.05
N ALA A 15 -4.88 -19.93 -4.62
CA ALA A 15 -6.10 -19.66 -3.87
C ALA A 15 -6.38 -20.71 -2.77
N SER A 16 -5.95 -21.97 -2.98
CA SER A 16 -6.10 -23.04 -2.00
C SER A 16 -5.31 -22.82 -0.70
N LEU A 17 -4.30 -21.93 -0.72
CA LEU A 17 -3.50 -21.60 0.46
C LEU A 17 -4.04 -20.41 1.24
N LEU A 18 -5.09 -19.77 0.74
CA LEU A 18 -5.74 -18.64 1.40
C LEU A 18 -6.89 -19.09 2.29
N SER A 19 -6.93 -18.57 3.51
CA SER A 19 -8.08 -18.69 4.40
C SER A 19 -8.81 -17.33 4.44
N ASP A 20 -10.14 -17.38 4.42
CA ASP A 20 -10.96 -16.18 4.53
C ASP A 20 -10.89 -15.55 5.93
N ILE A 21 -10.56 -16.36 6.93
CA ILE A 21 -10.45 -15.94 8.32
C ILE A 21 -9.04 -16.19 8.85
N GLN A 22 -8.64 -15.38 9.82
CA GLN A 22 -7.38 -15.59 10.54
C GLN A 22 -7.50 -16.77 11.49
N THR A 23 -6.58 -17.72 11.38
CA THR A 23 -6.50 -18.90 12.22
C THR A 23 -5.09 -19.08 12.80
N GLU A 24 -4.91 -19.99 13.76
CA GLU A 24 -3.57 -20.30 14.27
C GLU A 24 -2.63 -20.84 13.17
N ASN A 25 -3.19 -21.55 12.19
CA ASN A 25 -2.43 -22.10 11.07
C ASN A 25 -2.23 -21.12 9.93
N THR A 26 -3.04 -20.08 9.87
CA THR A 26 -2.98 -19.01 8.85
C THR A 26 -3.05 -17.64 9.52
N PRO A 27 -1.98 -17.25 10.27
CA PRO A 27 -2.03 -16.01 11.06
C PRO A 27 -1.68 -14.76 10.28
N TYR A 28 -1.08 -14.87 9.09
CA TYR A 28 -0.51 -13.72 8.38
C TYR A 28 -1.48 -13.16 7.35
N PRO A 29 -1.72 -11.82 7.37
CA PRO A 29 -2.57 -11.20 6.36
C PRO A 29 -1.90 -11.27 4.98
N CYS A 30 -2.73 -11.49 3.96
CA CYS A 30 -2.33 -11.54 2.56
C CYS A 30 -2.94 -10.35 1.81
N PHE A 31 -2.09 -9.47 1.29
CA PHE A 31 -2.51 -8.28 0.55
C PHE A 31 -2.65 -8.58 -0.94
N GLY A 32 -3.77 -8.19 -1.50
CA GLY A 32 -4.06 -8.27 -2.92
C GLY A 32 -4.21 -6.88 -3.54
N GLY A 33 -4.96 -6.80 -4.64
CA GLY A 33 -5.17 -5.55 -5.37
C GLY A 33 -6.00 -4.49 -4.65
N ASN A 34 -6.68 -4.86 -3.56
CA ASN A 34 -7.51 -3.95 -2.77
C ASN A 34 -7.47 -4.30 -1.27
N GLY A 35 -6.28 -4.29 -0.69
CA GLY A 35 -6.09 -4.57 0.72
C GLY A 35 -6.01 -6.06 1.02
N VAL A 36 -6.35 -6.44 2.25
CA VAL A 36 -6.29 -7.83 2.71
C VAL A 36 -7.37 -8.65 2.02
N ARG A 37 -6.95 -9.71 1.33
CA ARG A 37 -7.86 -10.65 0.67
C ARG A 37 -8.04 -11.97 1.41
N GLY A 38 -7.25 -12.22 2.43
CA GLY A 38 -7.28 -13.45 3.21
C GLY A 38 -6.06 -13.58 4.09
N PHE A 39 -5.84 -14.79 4.61
CA PHE A 39 -4.76 -15.10 5.53
C PHE A 39 -4.01 -16.34 5.08
N VAL A 40 -2.71 -16.39 5.37
CA VAL A 40 -1.81 -17.45 4.90
C VAL A 40 -0.94 -17.98 6.03
N ALA A 41 -0.38 -19.18 5.79
CA ALA A 41 0.48 -19.86 6.76
C ALA A 41 1.90 -19.29 6.81
N LYS A 42 2.42 -18.72 5.70
CA LYS A 42 3.78 -18.22 5.59
C LYS A 42 3.79 -16.82 5.00
N PRO A 43 4.51 -15.86 5.62
CA PRO A 43 4.68 -14.53 5.06
C PRO A 43 5.76 -14.54 3.96
N ASN A 44 5.77 -13.51 3.12
CA ASN A 44 6.86 -13.24 2.19
C ASN A 44 7.51 -11.87 2.42
N ALA A 45 7.03 -11.14 3.42
CA ALA A 45 7.58 -9.82 3.78
C ALA A 45 7.40 -9.56 5.27
N SER A 46 8.23 -8.70 5.82
CA SER A 46 8.16 -8.28 7.22
C SER A 46 8.62 -6.84 7.35
N GLY A 47 7.90 -6.05 8.10
CA GLY A 47 8.22 -4.65 8.36
C GLY A 47 6.97 -3.78 8.37
N ASP A 48 7.16 -2.47 8.13
CA ASP A 48 6.09 -1.48 8.12
C ASP A 48 6.17 -0.72 6.79
N PHE A 49 5.21 -0.97 5.91
CA PHE A 49 5.25 -0.47 4.55
C PHE A 49 3.88 -0.01 4.06
N PRO A 50 3.84 1.08 3.24
CA PRO A 50 2.69 1.31 2.37
C PRO A 50 2.56 0.18 1.34
N ILE A 51 1.34 -0.24 1.07
CA ILE A 51 1.01 -1.23 0.05
C ILE A 51 0.07 -0.59 -0.97
N ILE A 52 0.48 -0.60 -2.23
CA ILE A 52 -0.34 -0.07 -3.33
C ILE A 52 -0.98 -1.23 -4.07
N GLY A 53 -2.31 -1.22 -4.20
CA GLY A 53 -3.02 -2.14 -5.06
C GLY A 53 -2.86 -1.77 -6.52
N ARG A 54 -2.44 -2.71 -7.38
CA ARG A 54 -2.13 -2.40 -8.77
C ARG A 54 -3.08 -3.00 -9.79
N GLN A 55 -4.16 -3.66 -9.36
CA GLN A 55 -5.11 -4.29 -10.27
C GLN A 55 -6.55 -4.11 -9.81
N GLY A 56 -7.45 -4.02 -10.78
CA GLY A 56 -8.88 -3.84 -10.55
C GLY A 56 -9.33 -2.39 -10.58
N ALA A 57 -10.63 -2.17 -10.44
CA ALA A 57 -11.24 -0.83 -10.51
C ALA A 57 -10.72 0.11 -9.42
N LEU A 58 -10.31 -0.43 -8.28
CA LEU A 58 -9.79 0.33 -7.14
C LEU A 58 -8.26 0.35 -7.09
N CYS A 59 -7.57 0.03 -8.19
CA CYS A 59 -6.11 0.10 -8.24
C CYS A 59 -5.63 1.52 -7.92
N GLY A 60 -4.48 1.62 -7.28
CA GLY A 60 -3.99 2.88 -6.73
C GLY A 60 -4.40 3.12 -5.29
N ASN A 61 -5.24 2.23 -4.70
CA ASN A 61 -5.53 2.28 -3.27
C ASN A 61 -4.26 2.01 -2.47
N VAL A 62 -4.15 2.65 -1.30
CA VAL A 62 -2.98 2.53 -0.43
C VAL A 62 -3.42 1.99 0.92
N ARG A 63 -2.76 0.93 1.37
CA ARG A 63 -2.94 0.33 2.69
C ARG A 63 -1.60 0.33 3.41
N ARG A 64 -1.63 0.09 4.72
CA ARG A 64 -0.41 -0.04 5.52
C ARG A 64 -0.30 -1.47 6.03
N ALA A 65 0.82 -2.12 5.77
CA ALA A 65 1.14 -3.43 6.34
C ALA A 65 2.17 -3.26 7.45
N SER A 66 1.95 -3.91 8.58
CA SER A 66 2.86 -3.90 9.74
C SER A 66 3.10 -5.32 10.21
N GLY A 67 4.34 -5.64 10.54
CA GLY A 67 4.73 -6.99 10.96
C GLY A 67 4.94 -7.94 9.78
N ASP A 68 4.64 -9.19 9.99
CA ASP A 68 4.78 -10.23 8.96
C ASP A 68 3.50 -10.33 8.12
N PHE A 69 3.66 -10.35 6.81
CA PHE A 69 2.55 -10.40 5.88
C PHE A 69 2.95 -11.05 4.56
N TYR A 70 1.96 -11.36 3.73
CA TYR A 70 2.17 -11.81 2.36
C TYR A 70 1.66 -10.75 1.39
N ALA A 71 2.45 -10.42 0.38
CA ALA A 71 2.03 -9.55 -0.72
C ALA A 71 1.96 -10.39 -2.00
N THR A 72 0.80 -10.35 -2.67
CA THR A 72 0.61 -11.00 -3.97
C THR A 72 1.19 -10.13 -5.09
N GLU A 73 1.17 -10.64 -6.33
CA GLU A 73 1.58 -9.89 -7.52
C GLU A 73 0.73 -8.64 -7.79
N HIS A 74 -0.44 -8.53 -7.16
CA HIS A 74 -1.34 -7.37 -7.27
C HIS A 74 -1.12 -6.33 -6.18
N ALA A 75 -0.22 -6.61 -5.25
CA ALA A 75 0.15 -5.72 -4.16
C ALA A 75 1.60 -5.25 -4.33
N VAL A 76 1.82 -3.94 -4.34
CA VAL A 76 3.15 -3.35 -4.47
C VAL A 76 3.62 -2.88 -3.09
N ILE A 77 4.73 -3.44 -2.64
CA ILE A 77 5.39 -3.02 -1.39
C ILE A 77 6.21 -1.77 -1.68
N VAL A 78 5.99 -0.72 -0.91
CA VAL A 78 6.72 0.55 -1.04
C VAL A 78 7.73 0.68 0.09
N SER A 79 9.01 0.75 -0.27
CA SER A 79 10.09 1.00 0.69
C SER A 79 10.69 2.38 0.43
N CYS A 80 11.01 3.12 1.50
CA CYS A 80 11.60 4.45 1.38
C CYS A 80 13.11 4.35 1.31
N PHE A 81 13.72 4.99 0.30
CA PHE A 81 15.17 5.14 0.22
C PHE A 81 15.71 6.20 1.17
N LEU A 82 14.88 7.21 1.44
CA LEU A 82 15.21 8.30 2.35
C LEU A 82 14.47 8.11 3.68
N ASN A 83 14.94 8.83 4.69
CA ASN A 83 14.27 8.84 5.98
C ASN A 83 12.91 9.53 5.84
N ALA A 84 11.85 8.74 5.74
CA ALA A 84 10.49 9.21 5.61
C ALA A 84 9.59 8.53 6.65
N ASP A 85 8.63 9.27 7.17
CA ASP A 85 7.62 8.75 8.06
C ASP A 85 6.64 7.87 7.30
N ILE A 86 6.42 6.63 7.75
CA ILE A 86 5.55 5.68 7.05
C ILE A 86 4.09 6.15 7.05
N ALA A 87 3.62 6.73 8.14
CA ALA A 87 2.27 7.28 8.21
C ALA A 87 2.09 8.42 7.20
N TRP A 88 3.09 9.31 7.08
CA TRP A 88 3.09 10.35 6.05
C TRP A 88 3.08 9.75 4.64
N ALA A 89 3.93 8.76 4.39
CA ALA A 89 4.01 8.11 3.08
C ALA A 89 2.67 7.48 2.67
N CYS A 90 2.01 6.76 3.57
CA CYS A 90 0.69 6.20 3.33
C CYS A 90 -0.34 7.29 3.02
N LEU A 91 -0.36 8.34 3.82
CA LEU A 91 -1.28 9.47 3.66
C LEU A 91 -1.05 10.19 2.33
N PHE A 92 0.21 10.50 2.03
CA PHE A 92 0.59 11.21 0.82
C PHE A 92 0.28 10.40 -0.44
N LEU A 93 0.66 9.12 -0.47
CA LEU A 93 0.38 8.23 -1.59
C LEU A 93 -1.13 8.05 -1.81
N SER A 94 -1.91 8.00 -0.73
CA SER A 94 -3.38 7.95 -0.83
C SER A 94 -3.94 9.23 -1.46
N ALA A 95 -3.40 10.40 -1.10
CA ALA A 95 -3.85 11.69 -1.59
C ALA A 95 -3.50 11.94 -3.05
N LEU A 96 -2.48 11.25 -3.59
CA LEU A 96 -2.07 11.40 -4.98
C LEU A 96 -3.08 10.90 -5.99
N ASN A 97 -4.07 10.10 -5.55
CA ASN A 97 -5.02 9.46 -6.46
C ASN A 97 -4.31 8.71 -7.60
N LEU A 98 -3.55 7.69 -7.23
CA LEU A 98 -2.76 6.91 -8.19
C LEU A 98 -3.63 6.20 -9.25
N ASN A 99 -4.93 6.03 -8.99
CA ASN A 99 -5.89 5.48 -9.95
C ASN A 99 -5.92 6.28 -11.27
N GLN A 100 -5.62 7.58 -11.21
CA GLN A 100 -5.55 8.42 -12.43
C GLN A 100 -4.54 7.92 -13.46
N TYR A 101 -3.55 7.13 -13.04
CA TYR A 101 -2.51 6.57 -13.91
C TYR A 101 -2.83 5.15 -14.38
N ALA A 102 -4.00 4.62 -14.02
CA ALA A 102 -4.43 3.28 -14.41
C ALA A 102 -4.71 3.19 -15.91
N THR A 103 -4.56 1.98 -16.46
CA THR A 103 -4.92 1.71 -17.85
C THR A 103 -6.44 1.81 -18.04
N ALA A 104 -6.87 2.39 -19.18
CA ALA A 104 -8.29 2.52 -19.53
C ALA A 104 -8.78 1.24 -20.19
N THR A 105 -8.90 0.16 -19.44
CA THR A 105 -9.34 -1.15 -19.90
C THR A 105 -10.48 -1.68 -19.03
N ALA A 106 -11.11 -2.77 -19.45
CA ALA A 106 -12.15 -3.45 -18.66
C ALA A 106 -11.63 -3.96 -17.32
N GLN A 107 -10.34 -4.31 -17.26
CA GLN A 107 -9.62 -4.64 -16.02
C GLN A 107 -8.49 -3.64 -15.81
N PRO A 108 -8.75 -2.50 -15.15
CA PRO A 108 -7.72 -1.50 -14.94
C PRO A 108 -6.52 -2.06 -14.16
N GLY A 109 -5.33 -1.61 -14.55
CA GLY A 109 -4.09 -1.99 -13.89
C GLY A 109 -3.17 -0.78 -13.75
N LEU A 110 -2.28 -0.84 -12.79
CA LEU A 110 -1.30 0.21 -12.49
C LEU A 110 0.11 -0.35 -12.66
N ALA A 111 0.84 0.19 -13.63
CA ALA A 111 2.22 -0.20 -13.87
C ALA A 111 3.16 0.55 -12.93
N VAL A 112 4.03 -0.18 -12.23
CA VAL A 112 5.05 0.40 -11.33
C VAL A 112 5.95 1.37 -12.11
N SER A 113 6.36 1.01 -13.31
CA SER A 113 7.20 1.87 -14.16
C SER A 113 6.55 3.23 -14.44
N LYS A 114 5.24 3.26 -14.62
CA LYS A 114 4.50 4.49 -14.89
C LYS A 114 4.43 5.41 -13.67
N ILE A 115 4.09 4.87 -12.50
CA ILE A 115 4.03 5.67 -11.28
C ILE A 115 5.40 6.07 -10.76
N SER A 116 6.47 5.34 -11.12
CA SER A 116 7.85 5.71 -10.78
C SER A 116 8.26 7.06 -11.36
N GLU A 117 7.66 7.48 -12.46
CA GLU A 117 7.94 8.75 -13.13
C GLU A 117 7.20 9.94 -12.52
N VAL A 118 6.24 9.70 -11.62
CA VAL A 118 5.45 10.76 -10.99
C VAL A 118 6.33 11.60 -10.07
N LEU A 119 6.33 12.91 -10.29
CA LEU A 119 7.05 13.86 -9.46
C LEU A 119 6.27 14.17 -8.19
N ILE A 120 6.96 14.18 -7.06
CA ILE A 120 6.37 14.48 -5.77
C ILE A 120 7.24 15.43 -4.96
N PRO A 121 6.65 16.34 -4.17
CA PRO A 121 7.38 17.09 -3.16
C PRO A 121 7.67 16.21 -1.96
N ILE A 122 8.86 16.41 -1.35
CA ILE A 122 9.24 15.69 -0.14
C ILE A 122 9.55 16.72 0.93
N PRO A 123 8.63 16.95 1.90
CA PRO A 123 8.91 17.87 2.98
C PRO A 123 9.94 17.28 3.95
N PRO A 124 10.62 18.11 4.74
CA PRO A 124 11.48 17.64 5.81
C PRO A 124 10.71 16.73 6.80
N LEU A 125 11.41 15.83 7.48
CA LEU A 125 10.80 14.86 8.38
C LEU A 125 9.92 15.51 9.46
N ALA A 126 10.35 16.63 10.03
CA ALA A 126 9.57 17.36 11.02
C ALA A 126 8.22 17.84 10.45
N GLU A 127 8.20 18.28 9.20
CA GLU A 127 6.98 18.67 8.51
C GLU A 127 6.08 17.47 8.21
N GLN A 128 6.67 16.32 7.85
CA GLN A 128 5.92 15.09 7.67
C GLN A 128 5.17 14.70 8.95
N HIS A 129 5.83 14.77 10.09
CA HIS A 129 5.22 14.49 11.40
C HIS A 129 4.10 15.48 11.73
N ARG A 130 4.30 16.75 11.40
CA ARG A 130 3.29 17.79 11.62
C ARG A 130 2.04 17.55 10.78
N ILE A 131 2.21 17.16 9.53
CA ILE A 131 1.10 16.84 8.60
C ILE A 131 0.30 15.65 9.14
N VAL A 132 0.98 14.59 9.55
CA VAL A 132 0.34 13.39 10.11
C VAL A 132 -0.43 13.74 11.39
N GLY A 133 0.17 14.53 12.28
CA GLY A 133 -0.48 14.95 13.52
C GLY A 133 -1.77 15.74 13.27
N ARG A 134 -1.76 16.64 12.29
CA ARG A 134 -2.96 17.38 11.88
C ARG A 134 -4.04 16.49 11.30
N PHE A 135 -3.67 15.56 10.45
CA PHE A 135 -4.62 14.63 9.85
C PHE A 135 -5.32 13.79 10.91
N VAL A 136 -4.58 13.24 11.86
CA VAL A 136 -5.13 12.46 12.97
C VAL A 136 -6.11 13.29 13.80
N MET A 137 -5.83 14.57 14.03
CA MET A 137 -6.73 15.47 14.75
C MET A 137 -8.04 15.76 14.02
N LEU A 138 -8.01 15.76 12.67
CA LEU A 138 -9.18 16.05 11.85
C LEU A 138 -10.01 14.81 11.51
N GLU A 139 -9.43 13.62 11.60
CA GLU A 139 -10.09 12.35 11.24
C GLU A 139 -11.42 12.14 11.98
N PRO A 140 -11.54 12.37 13.29
CA PRO A 140 -12.83 12.22 13.98
C PRO A 140 -13.92 13.18 13.48
N LEU A 141 -13.56 14.34 12.97
CA LEU A 141 -14.51 15.31 12.41
C LEU A 141 -15.04 14.88 11.05
N VAL A 142 -14.22 14.17 10.28
CA VAL A 142 -14.58 13.65 8.95
C VAL A 142 -15.45 12.40 9.07
N THR A 143 -15.14 11.50 10.00
CA THR A 143 -15.86 10.23 10.17
C THR A 143 -17.25 10.41 10.83
N ASN A 144 -17.51 11.53 11.47
CA ASN A 144 -18.80 11.84 12.12
C ASN A 144 -19.79 12.55 11.18
N GLN A 145 -19.44 12.76 9.94
CA GLN A 145 -20.30 13.30 8.90
C GLN A 145 -20.90 12.19 8.05
#